data_4ee18d179036e3da1b882187009f08ad
#
_entry.id   4ee18d179036e3da1b882187009f08ad
#
_cell.length_a   1.000
_cell.length_b   1.000
_cell.length_c   1.000
_cell.angle_alpha   90.00
_cell.angle_beta   90.00
_cell.angle_gamma   90.00
#
_symmetry.space_group_name_H-M   'P 1'
#
loop_
_entity.id
_entity.type
_entity.pdbx_description
1 polymer ?
#
loop_
_entity_poly.entity_id
_entity_poly.type
_entity_poly.pdbx_seq_one_letter_code
_entity_poly.pdbx_strand_id
1 'polypeptide(L)'
;MNKTPLHFTMKRKFAALCAFILLITISCSSGPGEGGSASIKGKIYAKRYVSNCNTLSGEYWAPDEEVYIVYGDDPSYGDRIRTGPDGAYWFRYLRPGKYTIYAYSTVCTPAEREAVSVTVEITSKKQEAEAPVIEIKK
;
A
#
# COMPACT_ATOMS: atom_id res chain seq x y z
N MET A 1 27.72 67.46 5.59
CA MET A 1 27.32 66.51 6.56
C MET A 1 26.15 65.69 5.98
N ASN A 2 26.43 64.50 5.34
CA ASN A 2 25.41 63.63 4.71
C ASN A 2 25.00 62.59 5.70
N LYS A 3 23.80 62.69 6.21
CA LYS A 3 23.14 61.61 6.99
C LYS A 3 22.46 60.66 6.00
N THR A 4 23.09 59.56 5.69
CA THR A 4 22.48 58.42 4.97
C THR A 4 21.43 57.77 5.88
N PRO A 5 20.20 57.50 5.42
CA PRO A 5 19.18 56.89 6.25
C PRO A 5 19.45 55.37 6.40
N LEU A 6 19.85 54.99 7.60
CA LEU A 6 20.11 53.58 8.00
C LEU A 6 18.86 52.71 7.93
N HIS A 7 17.68 53.27 7.74
CA HIS A 7 16.39 52.58 7.72
C HIS A 7 16.06 51.81 6.44
N PHE A 8 16.73 52.16 5.33
CA PHE A 8 16.37 51.54 4.03
C PHE A 8 16.99 50.14 3.84
N THR A 9 18.13 49.88 4.41
CA THR A 9 18.84 48.58 4.30
C THR A 9 18.22 47.49 5.16
N MET A 10 17.57 47.84 6.28
CA MET A 10 16.96 46.87 7.21
C MET A 10 15.67 46.28 6.64
N LYS A 11 14.85 47.08 5.92
CA LYS A 11 13.62 46.59 5.26
C LYS A 11 13.91 45.62 4.12
N ARG A 12 15.00 45.83 3.37
CA ARG A 12 15.40 44.91 2.27
C ARG A 12 15.91 43.57 2.79
N LYS A 13 16.61 43.55 3.93
CA LYS A 13 17.08 42.28 4.56
C LYS A 13 15.94 41.51 5.19
N PHE A 14 14.93 42.19 5.74
CA PHE A 14 13.71 41.52 6.28
C PHE A 14 12.85 40.93 5.18
N ALA A 15 12.68 41.63 4.04
CA ALA A 15 11.95 41.11 2.90
C ALA A 15 12.64 39.89 2.25
N ALA A 16 13.98 39.88 2.20
CA ALA A 16 14.75 38.72 1.72
C ALA A 16 14.67 37.52 2.66
N LEU A 17 14.65 37.75 3.97
CA LEU A 17 14.50 36.68 4.97
C LEU A 17 13.10 36.06 4.93
N CYS A 18 12.04 36.87 4.78
CA CYS A 18 10.67 36.34 4.61
C CYS A 18 10.48 35.57 3.30
N ALA A 19 11.12 35.99 2.20
CA ALA A 19 11.06 35.26 0.92
C ALA A 19 11.80 33.92 1.00
N PHE A 20 12.86 33.81 1.79
CA PHE A 20 13.58 32.54 1.99
C PHE A 20 12.82 31.54 2.84
N ILE A 21 12.03 32.00 3.81
CA ILE A 21 11.19 31.14 4.66
C ILE A 21 9.98 30.58 3.88
N LEU A 22 9.52 31.27 2.84
CA LEU A 22 8.36 30.81 2.03
C LEU A 22 8.70 29.66 1.05
N LEU A 23 9.98 29.41 0.81
CA LEU A 23 10.43 28.33 -0.11
C LEU A 23 10.58 26.95 0.55
N ILE A 24 10.34 26.79 1.85
CA ILE A 24 10.54 25.52 2.57
C ILE A 24 9.23 24.75 2.74
N THR A 25 8.13 25.14 2.13
CA THR A 25 6.95 24.28 2.02
C THR A 25 7.11 23.30 0.86
N ILE A 26 8.18 22.53 0.85
CA ILE A 26 8.20 21.28 0.09
C ILE A 26 7.19 20.37 0.79
N SER A 27 5.98 20.37 0.26
CA SER A 27 4.97 19.38 0.60
C SER A 27 5.58 18.01 0.31
N CYS A 28 6.10 17.37 1.34
CA CYS A 28 6.49 15.96 1.30
C CYS A 28 5.19 15.18 1.12
N SER A 29 4.76 14.96 -0.13
CA SER A 29 3.69 14.02 -0.42
C SER A 29 4.26 12.64 -0.08
N SER A 30 3.96 12.19 1.13
CA SER A 30 4.28 10.83 1.54
C SER A 30 3.55 9.89 0.58
N GLY A 31 4.28 9.14 -0.24
CA GLY A 31 3.74 8.13 -1.15
C GLY A 31 2.91 7.05 -0.44
N PRO A 32 2.47 6.02 -1.18
CA PRO A 32 1.74 4.90 -0.59
C PRO A 32 2.52 4.29 0.57
N GLY A 33 1.82 3.73 1.56
CA GLY A 33 2.42 3.16 2.76
C GLY A 33 1.56 3.36 4.00
N GLU A 34 2.11 3.04 5.15
CA GLU A 34 1.46 3.19 6.45
C GLU A 34 1.43 4.64 6.96
N GLY A 35 0.59 4.88 7.96
CA GLY A 35 0.44 6.19 8.61
C GLY A 35 -0.69 7.04 8.04
N GLY A 36 -1.60 6.44 7.28
CA GLY A 36 -2.83 7.06 6.80
C GLY A 36 -4.07 6.68 7.61
N SER A 37 -5.24 6.94 7.04
CA SER A 37 -6.55 6.63 7.64
C SER A 37 -7.42 5.79 6.69
N ALA A 38 -6.88 5.37 5.57
CA ALA A 38 -7.56 4.50 4.63
C ALA A 38 -7.29 3.02 4.91
N SER A 39 -8.01 2.14 4.25
CA SER A 39 -7.86 0.70 4.39
C SER A 39 -8.20 -0.04 3.10
N ILE A 40 -7.70 -1.26 2.98
CA ILE A 40 -8.04 -2.19 1.92
C ILE A 40 -8.53 -3.49 2.55
N LYS A 41 -9.71 -3.94 2.13
CA LYS A 41 -10.29 -5.24 2.47
C LYS A 41 -10.29 -6.15 1.26
N GLY A 42 -10.23 -7.45 1.48
CA GLY A 42 -10.40 -8.44 0.43
C GLY A 42 -10.57 -9.85 0.99
N LYS A 43 -10.66 -10.81 0.08
CA LYS A 43 -10.79 -12.24 0.43
C LYS A 43 -9.90 -13.10 -0.45
N ILE A 44 -9.49 -14.24 0.13
CA ILE A 44 -8.76 -15.29 -0.59
C ILE A 44 -9.69 -16.47 -0.77
N TYR A 45 -9.80 -16.97 -2.00
CA TYR A 45 -10.52 -18.15 -2.36
C TYR A 45 -9.56 -19.26 -2.81
N ALA A 46 -9.64 -20.42 -2.20
CA ALA A 46 -8.75 -21.54 -2.49
C ALA A 46 -9.47 -22.65 -3.25
N LYS A 47 -8.81 -23.11 -4.32
CA LYS A 47 -9.19 -24.27 -5.10
C LYS A 47 -8.20 -25.41 -4.81
N ARG A 48 -8.65 -26.45 -4.14
CA ARG A 48 -7.82 -27.61 -3.80
C ARG A 48 -7.87 -28.64 -4.90
N TYR A 49 -6.71 -29.06 -5.35
CA TYR A 49 -6.53 -30.13 -6.34
C TYR A 49 -5.94 -31.38 -5.70
N VAL A 50 -6.27 -32.55 -6.24
CA VAL A 50 -5.56 -33.80 -5.89
C VAL A 50 -4.17 -33.81 -6.49
N SER A 51 -3.34 -34.77 -6.09
CA SER A 51 -1.91 -34.83 -6.43
C SER A 51 -1.56 -34.83 -7.92
N ASN A 52 -2.52 -35.13 -8.80
CA ASN A 52 -2.34 -35.03 -10.27
C ASN A 52 -2.59 -33.62 -10.82
N CYS A 53 -3.00 -32.66 -9.97
CA CYS A 53 -3.28 -31.24 -10.29
C CYS A 53 -4.36 -30.97 -11.35
N ASN A 54 -5.07 -31.97 -11.79
CA ASN A 54 -6.11 -31.85 -12.82
C ASN A 54 -7.52 -32.07 -12.25
N THR A 55 -7.62 -32.69 -11.07
CA THR A 55 -8.91 -32.99 -10.46
C THR A 55 -9.13 -32.09 -9.26
N LEU A 56 -10.13 -31.21 -9.36
CA LEU A 56 -10.58 -30.37 -8.26
C LEU A 56 -11.19 -31.23 -7.16
N SER A 57 -10.71 -31.11 -5.94
CA SER A 57 -11.21 -31.87 -4.77
C SER A 57 -12.04 -31.03 -3.81
N GLY A 58 -11.99 -29.70 -3.93
CA GLY A 58 -12.80 -28.80 -3.10
C GLY A 58 -12.45 -27.35 -3.32
N GLU A 59 -13.35 -26.49 -2.89
CA GLU A 59 -13.22 -25.04 -2.95
C GLU A 59 -13.70 -24.43 -1.64
N TYR A 60 -13.01 -23.40 -1.15
CA TYR A 60 -13.34 -22.75 0.12
C TYR A 60 -12.71 -21.38 0.26
N TRP A 61 -13.28 -20.53 1.11
CA TRP A 61 -12.62 -19.30 1.56
C TRP A 61 -11.43 -19.70 2.43
N ALA A 62 -10.23 -19.26 2.02
CA ALA A 62 -8.98 -19.75 2.60
C ALA A 62 -8.70 -19.12 3.98
N PRO A 63 -8.87 -19.85 5.10
CA PRO A 63 -8.47 -19.35 6.41
C PRO A 63 -6.96 -19.47 6.61
N ASP A 64 -6.41 -18.61 7.46
CA ASP A 64 -5.00 -18.62 7.90
C ASP A 64 -3.99 -18.55 6.73
N GLU A 65 -4.38 -17.91 5.63
CA GLU A 65 -3.52 -17.71 4.46
C GLU A 65 -2.71 -16.42 4.59
N GLU A 66 -1.42 -16.45 4.25
CA GLU A 66 -0.58 -15.26 4.24
C GLU A 66 -0.89 -14.37 3.04
N VAL A 67 -1.21 -13.11 3.31
CA VAL A 67 -1.48 -12.07 2.34
C VAL A 67 -0.46 -10.96 2.50
N TYR A 68 0.16 -10.55 1.41
CA TYR A 68 1.21 -9.55 1.36
C TYR A 68 0.73 -8.29 0.65
N ILE A 69 1.22 -7.14 1.08
CA ILE A 69 0.98 -5.85 0.43
C ILE A 69 2.29 -5.18 0.05
N VAL A 70 2.36 -4.70 -1.18
CA VAL A 70 3.47 -3.88 -1.70
C VAL A 70 2.99 -2.44 -1.83
N TYR A 71 3.80 -1.50 -1.38
CA TYR A 71 3.49 -0.08 -1.41
C TYR A 71 4.05 0.55 -2.69
N GLY A 72 3.16 0.99 -3.59
CA GLY A 72 3.57 1.55 -4.87
C GLY A 72 4.39 0.58 -5.71
N ASP A 73 5.56 1.01 -6.11
CA ASP A 73 6.51 0.24 -6.94
C ASP A 73 7.69 -0.32 -6.11
N ASP A 74 7.53 -0.48 -4.81
CA ASP A 74 8.59 -1.04 -3.95
C ASP A 74 8.96 -2.46 -4.39
N PRO A 75 10.25 -2.83 -4.34
CA PRO A 75 10.72 -4.15 -4.78
C PRO A 75 10.38 -5.27 -3.77
N SER A 76 9.94 -4.93 -2.56
CA SER A 76 9.58 -5.86 -1.49
C SER A 76 8.21 -5.51 -0.90
N TYR A 77 7.61 -6.48 -0.21
CA TYR A 77 6.38 -6.20 0.53
C TYR A 77 6.65 -5.29 1.74
N GLY A 78 5.68 -4.41 2.02
CA GLY A 78 5.73 -3.52 3.17
C GLY A 78 5.14 -4.15 4.43
N ASP A 79 4.10 -4.96 4.27
CA ASP A 79 3.42 -5.65 5.38
C ASP A 79 2.83 -6.99 4.93
N ARG A 80 2.53 -7.87 5.90
CA ARG A 80 1.81 -9.12 5.69
C ARG A 80 0.87 -9.42 6.85
N ILE A 81 -0.27 -10.00 6.52
CA ILE A 81 -1.28 -10.43 7.48
C ILE A 81 -1.79 -11.83 7.12
N ARG A 82 -2.55 -12.43 8.02
CA ARG A 82 -3.24 -13.69 7.75
C ARG A 82 -4.74 -13.47 7.60
N THR A 83 -5.36 -14.26 6.73
CA THR A 83 -6.81 -14.27 6.57
C THR A 83 -7.51 -14.83 7.80
N GLY A 84 -8.69 -14.29 8.08
CA GLY A 84 -9.61 -14.83 9.08
C GLY A 84 -10.28 -16.15 8.66
N PRO A 85 -11.13 -16.71 9.51
CA PRO A 85 -11.81 -18.00 9.24
C PRO A 85 -12.65 -18.00 7.97
N ASP A 86 -13.11 -16.84 7.52
CA ASP A 86 -13.92 -16.63 6.31
C ASP A 86 -13.09 -16.22 5.08
N GLY A 87 -11.77 -16.36 5.16
CA GLY A 87 -10.83 -15.98 4.10
C GLY A 87 -10.63 -14.46 3.95
N ALA A 88 -11.19 -13.64 4.82
CA ALA A 88 -11.08 -12.19 4.74
C ALA A 88 -9.75 -11.68 5.30
N TYR A 89 -9.25 -10.61 4.70
CA TYR A 89 -8.10 -9.84 5.19
C TYR A 89 -8.40 -8.34 5.21
N TRP A 90 -7.65 -7.58 6.03
CA TRP A 90 -7.85 -6.16 6.18
C TRP A 90 -6.55 -5.43 6.51
N PHE A 91 -5.97 -4.74 5.51
CA PHE A 91 -4.87 -3.79 5.72
C PHE A 91 -5.42 -2.43 6.12
N ARG A 92 -4.93 -1.88 7.23
CA ARG A 92 -5.41 -0.62 7.83
C ARG A 92 -4.32 0.44 7.84
N TYR A 93 -4.72 1.68 8.13
CA TYR A 93 -3.82 2.82 8.33
C TYR A 93 -2.98 3.15 7.10
N LEU A 94 -3.55 2.99 5.91
CA LEU A 94 -2.89 3.23 4.65
C LEU A 94 -3.05 4.69 4.20
N ARG A 95 -2.02 5.22 3.52
CA ARG A 95 -2.08 6.49 2.82
C ARG A 95 -2.69 6.33 1.42
N PRO A 96 -3.20 7.41 0.78
CA PRO A 96 -3.55 7.37 -0.63
C PRO A 96 -2.38 6.94 -1.51
N GLY A 97 -2.67 6.13 -2.53
CA GLY A 97 -1.69 5.61 -3.48
C GLY A 97 -2.08 4.26 -4.05
N LYS A 98 -1.20 3.70 -4.87
CA LYS A 98 -1.35 2.41 -5.51
C LYS A 98 -0.72 1.31 -4.64
N TYR A 99 -1.39 0.17 -4.57
CA TYR A 99 -0.99 -1.00 -3.78
C TYR A 99 -1.13 -2.26 -4.62
N THR A 100 -0.16 -3.17 -4.48
CA THR A 100 -0.26 -4.52 -5.02
C THR A 100 -0.42 -5.49 -3.85
N ILE A 101 -1.49 -6.30 -3.89
CA ILE A 101 -1.78 -7.32 -2.87
C ILE A 101 -1.63 -8.68 -3.53
N TYR A 102 -0.95 -9.61 -2.85
CA TYR A 102 -0.75 -10.93 -3.40
C TYR A 102 -0.78 -12.03 -2.32
N ALA A 103 -1.11 -13.24 -2.76
CA ALA A 103 -0.97 -14.47 -1.99
C ALA A 103 -0.30 -15.54 -2.84
N TYR A 104 0.31 -16.53 -2.21
CA TYR A 104 0.97 -17.60 -2.93
C TYR A 104 0.01 -18.74 -3.26
N SER A 105 -0.03 -19.09 -4.53
CA SER A 105 -0.68 -20.27 -5.07
C SER A 105 0.33 -21.42 -5.18
N THR A 106 -0.04 -22.61 -4.77
CA THR A 106 0.78 -23.80 -4.97
C THR A 106 0.58 -24.30 -6.39
N VAL A 107 1.65 -24.40 -7.17
CA VAL A 107 1.61 -25.04 -8.48
C VAL A 107 2.01 -26.48 -8.28
N CYS A 108 1.07 -27.39 -8.40
CA CYS A 108 1.16 -28.88 -8.48
C CYS A 108 2.29 -29.61 -7.77
N THR A 109 3.43 -29.02 -7.53
CA THR A 109 4.52 -29.52 -6.71
C THR A 109 4.68 -28.59 -5.51
N PRO A 110 4.85 -29.10 -4.28
CA PRO A 110 5.03 -28.26 -3.09
C PRO A 110 6.23 -27.31 -3.15
N ALA A 111 7.11 -27.49 -4.11
CA ALA A 111 8.29 -26.68 -4.31
C ALA A 111 8.04 -25.43 -5.17
N GLU A 112 6.96 -25.37 -5.95
CA GLU A 112 6.67 -24.25 -6.83
C GLU A 112 5.51 -23.43 -6.28
N ARG A 113 5.80 -22.18 -5.95
CA ARG A 113 4.81 -21.19 -5.53
C ARG A 113 4.74 -20.07 -6.54
N GLU A 114 3.56 -19.73 -6.97
CA GLU A 114 3.28 -18.61 -7.84
C GLU A 114 2.56 -17.52 -7.05
N ALA A 115 3.00 -16.27 -7.17
CA ALA A 115 2.31 -15.13 -6.59
C ALA A 115 1.12 -14.73 -7.47
N VAL A 116 -0.08 -14.80 -6.91
CA VAL A 116 -1.30 -14.28 -7.55
C VAL A 116 -1.59 -12.92 -6.96
N SER A 117 -1.55 -11.88 -7.79
CA SER A 117 -1.63 -10.49 -7.34
C SER A 117 -2.82 -9.74 -7.92
N VAL A 118 -3.30 -8.75 -7.15
CA VAL A 118 -4.28 -7.74 -7.56
C VAL A 118 -3.77 -6.36 -7.22
N THR A 119 -4.15 -5.36 -8.02
CA THR A 119 -3.81 -3.96 -7.76
C THR A 119 -5.02 -3.22 -7.24
N VAL A 120 -4.83 -2.38 -6.22
CA VAL A 120 -5.85 -1.53 -5.62
C VAL A 120 -5.31 -0.12 -5.50
N GLU A 121 -6.13 0.89 -5.80
CA GLU A 121 -5.78 2.29 -5.65
C GLU A 121 -6.64 2.95 -4.58
N ILE A 122 -5.99 3.61 -3.64
CA ILE A 122 -6.62 4.48 -2.65
C ILE A 122 -6.48 5.93 -3.14
N THR A 123 -7.59 6.57 -3.43
CA THR A 123 -7.64 7.95 -3.97
C THR A 123 -7.91 9.00 -2.89
N SER A 124 -8.41 8.60 -1.72
CA SER A 124 -8.74 9.52 -0.63
C SER A 124 -8.33 9.01 0.74
N LYS A 125 -8.10 9.95 1.69
CA LYS A 125 -7.49 9.69 3.01
C LYS A 125 -8.30 8.76 3.93
N LYS A 126 -9.61 8.63 3.75
CA LYS A 126 -10.50 7.81 4.61
C LYS A 126 -11.22 6.72 3.82
N GLN A 127 -10.72 6.41 2.64
CA GLN A 127 -11.33 5.41 1.78
C GLN A 127 -11.17 4.02 2.38
N GLU A 128 -12.24 3.25 2.37
CA GLU A 128 -12.20 1.81 2.51
C GLU A 128 -12.33 1.21 1.12
N ALA A 129 -11.23 0.72 0.55
CA ALA A 129 -11.20 0.11 -0.76
C ALA A 129 -11.41 -1.39 -0.65
N GLU A 130 -12.09 -1.98 -1.62
CA GLU A 130 -12.28 -3.42 -1.73
C GLU A 130 -11.39 -3.97 -2.84
N ALA A 131 -10.55 -4.94 -2.49
CA ALA A 131 -9.71 -5.64 -3.43
C ALA A 131 -10.50 -6.75 -4.14
N PRO A 132 -10.23 -7.03 -5.43
CA PRO A 132 -10.73 -8.22 -6.09
C PRO A 132 -10.35 -9.49 -5.30
N VAL A 133 -11.19 -10.53 -5.40
CA VAL A 133 -10.89 -11.83 -4.79
C VAL A 133 -9.62 -12.40 -5.42
N ILE A 134 -8.69 -12.85 -4.59
CA ILE A 134 -7.49 -13.57 -5.04
C ILE A 134 -7.81 -15.07 -4.99
N GLU A 135 -7.78 -15.72 -6.16
CA GLU A 135 -7.96 -17.16 -6.25
C GLU A 135 -6.61 -17.88 -6.26
N ILE A 136 -6.41 -18.78 -5.31
CA ILE A 136 -5.20 -19.59 -5.20
C ILE A 136 -5.49 -21.08 -5.35
N LYS A 137 -4.49 -21.83 -5.82
CA LYS A 137 -4.49 -23.29 -5.85
C LYS A 137 -3.81 -23.86 -4.61
N LYS A 138 -4.30 -24.98 -4.11
CA LYS A 138 -3.77 -25.72 -2.95
C LYS A 138 -3.63 -27.20 -3.27
#